data_1c14f7772299b2bc75a691a8717617c5
#
_entry.id   1c14f7772299b2bc75a691a8717617c5
#
_cell.length_a   1.000
_cell.length_b   1.000
_cell.length_c   1.000
_cell.angle_alpha   90.00
_cell.angle_beta   90.00
_cell.angle_gamma   90.00
#
_symmetry.space_group_name_H-M   'P 1'
#
loop_
_entity.id
_entity.type
_entity.pdbx_description
1 polymer ?
#
loop_
_entity_poly.entity_id
_entity_poly.type
_entity_poly.pdbx_seq_one_letter_code
_entity_poly.pdbx_strand_id
1 'polypeptide(L)'
;MLDISEIQIIEHDVIVVGAGGAGLSAAIECSSQGLSTGLVCKSLLGKAHTVMAEGGIAAALGNVDNRDHWKVHFRDTMRGGKFLNVWRMAELHAKQAPTRVRELEEWGAVFDRTKKGLINQRNFGGHRYPRLAHVGDRTGLEIIRTLQDHGIHQGIEVYMECTGLDLLQDGDRTSGMVAMWRETGQFVIFKAGAVILATGGGGKGWKVTSNSWEYSGDGHAMAYEAGAELMDMEFTQFHPTGMVWPPSVHGTLVTEGVRGEGGILVNSEGQRFMFDNIPERFASETADTEEEAARWLAGDKDARRPPELLTRDVVARAIRKEVKAGRGSPHG
;
A
#
# COMPACT_ATOMS: atom_id res chain seq x y z
N MET A 1 36.54 16.49 12.64
CA MET A 1 35.56 16.55 13.72
C MET A 1 34.47 17.47 13.19
N LEU A 2 33.23 17.02 13.12
CA LEU A 2 32.10 17.89 12.71
C LEU A 2 31.95 18.98 13.77
N ASP A 3 31.93 20.25 13.33
CA ASP A 3 31.63 21.37 14.24
C ASP A 3 30.12 21.45 14.40
N ILE A 4 29.64 21.04 15.58
CA ILE A 4 28.20 20.99 15.91
C ILE A 4 27.56 22.38 15.85
N SER A 5 28.36 23.44 16.02
CA SER A 5 27.86 24.81 15.97
C SER A 5 27.44 25.29 14.56
N GLU A 6 27.83 24.57 13.52
CA GLU A 6 27.49 24.86 12.12
C GLU A 6 26.28 24.06 11.61
N ILE A 7 25.72 23.12 12.44
CA ILE A 7 24.56 22.30 12.03
C ILE A 7 23.30 23.18 12.07
N GLN A 8 22.61 23.23 10.95
CA GLN A 8 21.29 23.88 10.85
C GLN A 8 20.28 23.20 11.80
N ILE A 9 19.58 24.01 12.59
CA ILE A 9 18.47 23.55 13.45
C ILE A 9 17.17 24.16 12.90
N ILE A 10 16.17 23.29 12.69
CA ILE A 10 14.83 23.65 12.22
C ILE A 10 13.85 23.17 13.31
N GLU A 11 12.93 24.05 13.73
CA GLU A 11 11.99 23.74 14.81
C GLU A 11 10.54 23.68 14.27
N HIS A 12 9.82 22.64 14.69
CA HIS A 12 8.40 22.47 14.44
C HIS A 12 7.70 21.86 15.67
N ASP A 13 6.39 21.96 15.74
CA ASP A 13 5.62 21.19 16.74
C ASP A 13 5.66 19.70 16.41
N VAL A 14 5.54 19.36 15.11
CA VAL A 14 5.54 17.99 14.61
C VAL A 14 6.40 17.87 13.36
N ILE A 15 7.25 16.84 13.34
CA ILE A 15 7.94 16.38 12.13
C ILE A 15 7.32 15.08 11.64
N VAL A 16 6.95 15.05 10.38
CA VAL A 16 6.47 13.85 9.69
C VAL A 16 7.55 13.35 8.74
N VAL A 17 7.99 12.11 8.90
CA VAL A 17 9.05 11.50 8.09
C VAL A 17 8.46 10.55 7.06
N GLY A 18 8.51 10.94 5.79
CA GLY A 18 7.94 10.22 4.66
C GLY A 18 6.73 10.92 4.05
N ALA A 19 6.77 11.21 2.75
CA ALA A 19 5.74 11.94 2.00
C ALA A 19 4.86 11.02 1.14
N GLY A 20 4.61 9.81 1.62
CA GLY A 20 3.60 8.90 1.05
C GLY A 20 2.19 9.26 1.52
N GLY A 21 1.20 8.45 1.15
CA GLY A 21 -0.19 8.66 1.54
C GLY A 21 -0.39 8.81 3.04
N ALA A 22 0.29 8.00 3.86
CA ALA A 22 0.21 8.08 5.31
C ALA A 22 0.83 9.37 5.86
N GLY A 23 2.03 9.75 5.38
CA GLY A 23 2.73 10.94 5.86
C GLY A 23 2.03 12.23 5.47
N LEU A 24 1.59 12.35 4.21
CA LEU A 24 0.82 13.50 3.77
C LEU A 24 -0.49 13.64 4.56
N SER A 25 -1.23 12.53 4.77
CA SER A 25 -2.45 12.57 5.58
C SER A 25 -2.19 12.98 7.04
N ALA A 26 -1.09 12.50 7.64
CA ALA A 26 -0.69 12.89 8.98
C ALA A 26 -0.30 14.37 9.06
N ALA A 27 0.46 14.85 8.09
CA ALA A 27 0.88 16.26 8.04
C ALA A 27 -0.32 17.21 7.82
N ILE A 28 -1.27 16.83 6.96
CA ILE A 28 -2.52 17.56 6.75
C ILE A 28 -3.31 17.65 8.06
N GLU A 29 -3.47 16.53 8.75
CA GLU A 29 -4.18 16.50 10.05
C GLU A 29 -3.49 17.38 11.10
N CYS A 30 -2.19 17.28 11.26
CA CYS A 30 -1.43 18.13 12.20
C CYS A 30 -1.58 19.61 11.87
N SER A 31 -1.41 19.98 10.60
CA SER A 31 -1.56 21.39 10.16
C SER A 31 -3.00 21.88 10.35
N SER A 32 -4.01 21.08 10.12
CA SER A 32 -5.41 21.44 10.34
C SER A 32 -5.74 21.72 11.82
N GLN A 33 -4.96 21.15 12.74
CA GLN A 33 -5.04 21.43 14.18
C GLN A 33 -4.25 22.66 14.60
N GLY A 34 -3.65 23.39 13.66
CA GLY A 34 -2.87 24.60 13.90
C GLY A 34 -1.44 24.34 14.37
N LEU A 35 -0.93 23.12 14.24
CA LEU A 35 0.45 22.77 14.59
C LEU A 35 1.42 23.14 13.47
N SER A 36 2.56 23.75 13.82
CA SER A 36 3.70 23.90 12.90
C SER A 36 4.19 22.52 12.49
N THR A 37 4.08 22.20 11.20
CA THR A 37 4.32 20.85 10.71
C THR A 37 5.35 20.83 9.59
N GLY A 38 6.46 20.11 9.81
CA GLY A 38 7.47 19.83 8.80
C GLY A 38 7.31 18.42 8.22
N LEU A 39 7.33 18.31 6.90
CA LEU A 39 7.26 17.04 6.16
C LEU A 39 8.62 16.75 5.52
N VAL A 40 9.34 15.77 6.02
CA VAL A 40 10.67 15.39 5.52
C VAL A 40 10.54 14.21 4.56
N CYS A 41 11.09 14.33 3.36
CA CYS A 41 11.09 13.26 2.38
C CYS A 41 12.46 13.02 1.75
N LYS A 42 12.81 11.75 1.61
CA LYS A 42 14.08 11.25 1.11
C LYS A 42 14.32 11.57 -0.37
N SER A 43 13.26 11.79 -1.13
CA SER A 43 13.29 12.22 -2.53
C SER A 43 12.38 13.43 -2.74
N LEU A 44 12.00 13.68 -3.98
CA LEU A 44 11.07 14.76 -4.33
C LEU A 44 9.66 14.44 -3.86
N LEU A 45 8.91 15.46 -3.49
CA LEU A 45 7.48 15.33 -3.20
C LEU A 45 6.74 14.71 -4.40
N GLY A 46 5.82 13.80 -4.14
CA GLY A 46 5.11 13.07 -5.20
C GLY A 46 5.82 11.82 -5.73
N LYS A 47 7.00 11.45 -5.23
CA LYS A 47 7.76 10.26 -5.64
C LYS A 47 7.62 9.07 -4.70
N ALA A 48 6.92 9.22 -3.58
CA ALA A 48 6.71 8.13 -2.63
C ALA A 48 6.04 6.90 -3.26
N HIS A 49 6.29 5.72 -2.71
CA HIS A 49 5.79 4.46 -3.26
C HIS A 49 4.26 4.41 -3.46
N THR A 50 3.49 5.17 -2.70
CA THR A 50 2.03 5.27 -2.88
C THR A 50 1.65 5.58 -4.33
N VAL A 51 2.46 6.33 -5.08
CA VAL A 51 2.22 6.68 -6.50
C VAL A 51 2.11 5.44 -7.39
N MET A 52 2.72 4.34 -6.99
CA MET A 52 2.74 3.07 -7.72
C MET A 52 1.54 2.17 -7.41
N ALA A 53 0.59 2.62 -6.58
CA ALA A 53 -0.60 1.84 -6.27
C ALA A 53 -1.58 1.89 -7.45
N GLU A 54 -1.81 0.75 -8.09
CA GLU A 54 -2.63 0.62 -9.29
C GLU A 54 -4.05 0.16 -8.96
N GLY A 55 -4.18 -0.76 -8.00
CA GLY A 55 -5.41 -1.51 -7.74
C GLY A 55 -6.61 -0.69 -7.32
N GLY A 56 -6.43 0.30 -6.48
CA GLY A 56 -7.49 1.09 -5.86
C GLY A 56 -7.43 1.10 -4.34
N ILE A 57 -8.32 1.86 -3.72
CA ILE A 57 -8.50 1.97 -2.28
C ILE A 57 -9.60 1.03 -1.83
N ALA A 58 -9.30 0.11 -0.92
CA ALA A 58 -10.29 -0.79 -0.36
C ALA A 58 -11.23 -0.03 0.62
N ALA A 59 -12.43 0.25 0.18
CA ALA A 59 -13.45 0.93 0.98
C ALA A 59 -14.85 0.37 0.69
N ALA A 60 -15.52 -0.09 1.72
CA ALA A 60 -16.86 -0.68 1.60
C ALA A 60 -17.94 0.40 1.42
N LEU A 61 -17.96 1.05 0.25
CA LEU A 61 -18.93 2.09 -0.09
C LEU A 61 -20.34 1.54 -0.41
N GLY A 62 -20.42 0.28 -0.84
CA GLY A 62 -21.68 -0.35 -1.25
C GLY A 62 -22.28 0.19 -2.56
N ASN A 63 -21.51 0.91 -3.36
CA ASN A 63 -21.99 1.59 -4.58
C ASN A 63 -22.26 0.63 -5.74
N VAL A 64 -21.44 -0.43 -5.86
CA VAL A 64 -21.55 -1.46 -6.91
C VAL A 64 -22.35 -2.66 -6.39
N ASP A 65 -22.06 -3.11 -5.17
CA ASP A 65 -22.78 -4.18 -4.50
C ASP A 65 -23.20 -3.72 -3.09
N ASN A 66 -24.49 -3.54 -2.87
CA ASN A 66 -25.05 -3.04 -1.61
C ASN A 66 -24.95 -4.04 -0.44
N ARG A 67 -24.52 -5.27 -0.68
CA ARG A 67 -24.21 -6.26 0.35
C ARG A 67 -22.88 -5.98 1.02
N ASP A 68 -21.98 -5.16 0.37
CA ASP A 68 -20.70 -4.79 0.95
C ASP A 68 -20.85 -3.65 1.96
N HIS A 69 -20.31 -3.86 3.14
CA HIS A 69 -20.24 -2.87 4.20
C HIS A 69 -19.05 -3.14 5.13
N TRP A 70 -18.71 -2.22 6.00
CA TRP A 70 -17.50 -2.29 6.82
C TRP A 70 -17.31 -3.60 7.61
N LYS A 71 -18.40 -4.26 8.09
CA LYS A 71 -18.28 -5.56 8.80
C LYS A 71 -17.82 -6.68 7.86
N VAL A 72 -18.25 -6.65 6.58
CA VAL A 72 -17.76 -7.60 5.58
C VAL A 72 -16.29 -7.32 5.30
N HIS A 73 -15.91 -6.05 5.12
CA HIS A 73 -14.53 -5.63 4.94
C HIS A 73 -13.65 -6.07 6.12
N PHE A 74 -14.06 -5.82 7.35
CA PHE A 74 -13.38 -6.26 8.56
C PHE A 74 -13.18 -7.78 8.59
N ARG A 75 -14.26 -8.56 8.32
CA ARG A 75 -14.17 -10.02 8.29
C ARG A 75 -13.18 -10.51 7.24
N ASP A 76 -13.22 -9.94 6.03
CA ASP A 76 -12.31 -10.32 4.94
C ASP A 76 -10.85 -10.00 5.32
N THR A 77 -10.61 -8.85 5.96
CA THR A 77 -9.30 -8.45 6.47
C THR A 77 -8.79 -9.44 7.52
N MET A 78 -9.61 -9.80 8.52
CA MET A 78 -9.22 -10.74 9.55
C MET A 78 -8.95 -12.15 8.99
N ARG A 79 -9.78 -12.62 8.07
CA ARG A 79 -9.58 -13.93 7.38
C ARG A 79 -8.31 -13.92 6.52
N GLY A 80 -8.07 -12.83 5.78
CA GLY A 80 -6.87 -12.65 4.95
C GLY A 80 -5.59 -12.70 5.77
N GLY A 81 -5.57 -12.03 6.91
CA GLY A 81 -4.46 -12.03 7.87
C GLY A 81 -4.43 -13.26 8.80
N LYS A 82 -5.23 -14.31 8.53
CA LYS A 82 -5.28 -15.55 9.33
C LYS A 82 -5.57 -15.32 10.81
N PHE A 83 -6.28 -14.24 11.14
CA PHE A 83 -6.59 -13.79 12.51
C PHE A 83 -5.37 -13.41 13.36
N LEU A 84 -4.22 -13.19 12.74
CA LEU A 84 -3.04 -12.64 13.40
C LEU A 84 -3.10 -11.12 13.53
N ASN A 85 -3.99 -10.48 12.80
CA ASN A 85 -4.17 -9.02 12.81
C ASN A 85 -4.49 -8.48 14.21
N VAL A 86 -4.00 -7.30 14.51
CA VAL A 86 -4.53 -6.48 15.59
C VAL A 86 -5.96 -6.08 15.21
N TRP A 87 -6.95 -6.79 15.75
CA TRP A 87 -8.35 -6.70 15.32
C TRP A 87 -8.93 -5.27 15.45
N ARG A 88 -8.51 -4.51 16.48
CA ARG A 88 -8.93 -3.12 16.67
C ARG A 88 -8.50 -2.22 15.51
N MET A 89 -7.27 -2.41 15.01
CA MET A 89 -6.77 -1.67 13.85
C MET A 89 -7.49 -2.08 12.56
N ALA A 90 -7.76 -3.37 12.39
CA ALA A 90 -8.54 -3.86 11.24
C ALA A 90 -9.98 -3.33 11.25
N GLU A 91 -10.60 -3.24 12.42
CA GLU A 91 -11.95 -2.66 12.60
C GLU A 91 -11.95 -1.16 12.28
N LEU A 92 -11.00 -0.42 12.83
CA LEU A 92 -10.83 1.02 12.60
C LEU A 92 -10.66 1.30 11.10
N HIS A 93 -9.75 0.58 10.46
CA HIS A 93 -9.51 0.66 9.02
C HIS A 93 -10.80 0.42 8.22
N ALA A 94 -11.49 -0.68 8.47
CA ALA A 94 -12.70 -1.03 7.73
C ALA A 94 -13.84 -0.01 7.91
N LYS A 95 -13.97 0.56 9.12
CA LYS A 95 -14.98 1.60 9.42
C LYS A 95 -14.66 2.94 8.77
N GLN A 96 -13.39 3.36 8.82
CA GLN A 96 -13.00 4.69 8.37
C GLN A 96 -12.74 4.77 6.85
N ALA A 97 -12.36 3.68 6.19
CA ALA A 97 -12.01 3.71 4.77
C ALA A 97 -13.05 4.39 3.87
N PRO A 98 -14.37 4.18 4.04
CA PRO A 98 -15.37 4.90 3.25
C PRO A 98 -15.33 6.42 3.43
N THR A 99 -15.09 6.89 4.65
CA THR A 99 -14.97 8.34 4.95
C THR A 99 -13.73 8.91 4.32
N ARG A 100 -12.57 8.24 4.45
CA ARG A 100 -11.30 8.69 3.85
C ARG A 100 -11.36 8.78 2.33
N VAL A 101 -12.08 7.89 1.65
CA VAL A 101 -12.28 7.97 0.20
C VAL A 101 -13.13 9.18 -0.18
N ARG A 102 -14.17 9.51 0.60
CA ARG A 102 -14.99 10.71 0.35
C ARG A 102 -14.22 12.00 0.61
N GLU A 103 -13.38 12.04 1.64
CA GLU A 103 -12.49 13.19 1.88
C GLU A 103 -11.54 13.43 0.71
N LEU A 104 -10.93 12.38 0.17
CA LEU A 104 -10.12 12.51 -1.04
C LEU A 104 -10.93 13.06 -2.22
N GLU A 105 -12.18 12.62 -2.39
CA GLU A 105 -13.09 13.16 -3.41
C GLU A 105 -13.38 14.64 -3.16
N GLU A 106 -13.68 15.04 -1.92
CA GLU A 106 -13.91 16.42 -1.52
C GLU A 106 -12.68 17.30 -1.75
N TRP A 107 -11.49 16.75 -1.59
CA TRP A 107 -10.21 17.41 -1.89
C TRP A 107 -9.82 17.38 -3.38
N GLY A 108 -10.68 16.85 -4.24
CA GLY A 108 -10.55 16.90 -5.70
C GLY A 108 -10.00 15.63 -6.35
N ALA A 109 -10.00 14.48 -5.68
CA ALA A 109 -9.69 13.20 -6.33
C ALA A 109 -10.79 12.79 -7.31
N VAL A 110 -10.44 12.48 -8.55
CA VAL A 110 -11.36 12.17 -9.63
C VAL A 110 -11.49 10.66 -9.81
N PHE A 111 -12.24 10.00 -8.93
CA PHE A 111 -12.52 8.57 -9.02
C PHE A 111 -13.39 8.22 -10.22
N ASP A 112 -13.19 7.04 -10.79
CA ASP A 112 -14.05 6.48 -11.82
C ASP A 112 -15.50 6.34 -11.30
N ARG A 113 -16.48 6.49 -12.19
CA ARG A 113 -17.89 6.56 -11.82
C ARG A 113 -18.71 5.42 -12.41
N THR A 114 -19.68 4.97 -11.64
CA THR A 114 -20.76 4.13 -12.15
C THR A 114 -21.67 4.95 -13.09
N LYS A 115 -22.53 4.27 -13.84
CA LYS A 115 -23.56 4.93 -14.67
C LYS A 115 -24.51 5.85 -13.87
N LYS A 116 -24.57 5.66 -12.54
CA LYS A 116 -25.40 6.48 -11.63
C LYS A 116 -24.60 7.65 -11.00
N GLY A 117 -23.35 7.89 -11.43
CA GLY A 117 -22.50 8.96 -10.90
C GLY A 117 -21.84 8.65 -9.56
N LEU A 118 -22.02 7.46 -8.98
CA LEU A 118 -21.36 7.05 -7.74
C LEU A 118 -19.92 6.62 -8.01
N ILE A 119 -19.03 6.72 -7.01
CA ILE A 119 -17.67 6.18 -7.09
C ILE A 119 -17.74 4.71 -7.48
N ASN A 120 -17.08 4.34 -8.56
CA ASN A 120 -17.00 2.97 -9.02
C ASN A 120 -16.09 2.13 -8.12
N GLN A 121 -16.36 0.84 -8.03
CA GLN A 121 -15.60 -0.11 -7.24
C GLN A 121 -15.37 -1.38 -8.05
N ARG A 122 -14.14 -1.88 -8.08
CA ARG A 122 -13.80 -3.12 -8.79
C ARG A 122 -13.47 -4.28 -7.86
N ASN A 123 -13.52 -5.48 -8.42
CA ASN A 123 -13.16 -6.71 -7.75
C ASN A 123 -11.65 -6.81 -7.55
N PHE A 124 -11.27 -7.48 -6.46
CA PHE A 124 -9.88 -7.76 -6.14
C PHE A 124 -9.74 -9.05 -5.34
N GLY A 125 -8.57 -9.67 -5.34
CA GLY A 125 -8.33 -10.91 -4.60
C GLY A 125 -8.53 -10.76 -3.10
N GLY A 126 -9.10 -11.81 -2.49
CA GLY A 126 -9.38 -11.84 -1.06
C GLY A 126 -10.60 -11.04 -0.59
N HIS A 127 -11.21 -10.21 -1.43
CA HIS A 127 -12.41 -9.44 -1.11
C HIS A 127 -13.67 -10.17 -1.57
N ARG A 128 -14.68 -10.24 -0.72
CA ARG A 128 -15.94 -10.92 -1.07
C ARG A 128 -16.74 -10.14 -2.11
N TYR A 129 -16.72 -8.81 -2.04
CA TYR A 129 -17.49 -7.92 -2.93
C TYR A 129 -16.57 -6.87 -3.55
N PRO A 130 -16.96 -6.25 -4.67
CA PRO A 130 -16.25 -5.13 -5.25
C PRO A 130 -16.17 -3.97 -4.24
N ARG A 131 -14.95 -3.57 -3.87
CA ARG A 131 -14.77 -2.46 -2.91
C ARG A 131 -13.59 -1.54 -3.20
N LEU A 132 -12.85 -1.77 -4.29
CA LEU A 132 -11.73 -0.91 -4.61
C LEU A 132 -12.18 0.31 -5.40
N ALA A 133 -12.28 1.46 -4.72
CA ALA A 133 -12.41 2.75 -5.37
C ALA A 133 -11.13 3.05 -6.16
N HIS A 134 -11.25 3.42 -7.44
CA HIS A 134 -10.09 3.49 -8.34
C HIS A 134 -10.19 4.64 -9.34
N VAL A 135 -9.03 4.94 -9.94
CA VAL A 135 -8.85 5.85 -11.08
C VAL A 135 -8.06 5.08 -12.13
N GLY A 136 -8.73 4.29 -12.98
CA GLY A 136 -8.05 3.36 -13.88
C GLY A 136 -6.98 2.55 -13.12
N ASP A 137 -5.76 2.50 -13.66
CA ASP A 137 -4.60 1.83 -13.04
C ASP A 137 -3.61 2.82 -12.40
N ARG A 138 -4.04 4.02 -12.05
CA ARG A 138 -3.19 5.08 -11.49
C ARG A 138 -3.81 5.72 -10.24
N THR A 139 -4.49 4.91 -9.46
CA THR A 139 -5.13 5.37 -8.22
C THR A 139 -4.13 5.98 -7.25
N GLY A 140 -2.93 5.40 -7.12
CA GLY A 140 -1.88 5.94 -6.25
C GLY A 140 -1.38 7.31 -6.67
N LEU A 141 -1.24 7.54 -7.97
CA LEU A 141 -0.88 8.85 -8.52
C LEU A 141 -1.95 9.90 -8.18
N GLU A 142 -3.22 9.55 -8.32
CA GLU A 142 -4.33 10.45 -7.97
C GLU A 142 -4.37 10.76 -6.48
N ILE A 143 -4.18 9.76 -5.62
CA ILE A 143 -4.08 9.96 -4.16
C ILE A 143 -2.98 10.96 -3.83
N ILE A 144 -1.77 10.72 -4.35
CA ILE A 144 -0.62 11.57 -4.03
C ILE A 144 -0.82 12.99 -4.57
N ARG A 145 -1.33 13.14 -5.80
CA ARG A 145 -1.65 14.45 -6.37
C ARG A 145 -2.61 15.23 -5.47
N THR A 146 -3.69 14.58 -5.06
CA THR A 146 -4.73 15.20 -4.23
C THR A 146 -4.20 15.59 -2.84
N LEU A 147 -3.51 14.68 -2.17
CA LEU A 147 -2.96 14.94 -0.84
C LEU A 147 -1.85 16.00 -0.88
N GLN A 148 -1.00 15.98 -1.90
CA GLN A 148 0.06 16.95 -2.09
C GLN A 148 -0.50 18.36 -2.31
N ASP A 149 -1.46 18.48 -3.21
CA ASP A 149 -2.13 19.74 -3.53
C ASP A 149 -2.81 20.34 -2.29
N HIS A 150 -3.60 19.50 -1.60
CA HIS A 150 -4.30 19.92 -0.38
C HIS A 150 -3.30 20.30 0.74
N GLY A 151 -2.25 19.52 0.96
CA GLY A 151 -1.24 19.81 2.01
C GLY A 151 -0.46 21.08 1.76
N ILE A 152 -0.06 21.36 0.51
CA ILE A 152 0.63 22.60 0.15
C ILE A 152 -0.27 23.81 0.42
N HIS A 153 -1.55 23.73 0.05
CA HIS A 153 -2.50 24.81 0.32
C HIS A 153 -2.73 25.08 1.81
N GLN A 154 -2.50 24.09 2.67
CA GLN A 154 -2.55 24.26 4.12
C GLN A 154 -1.25 24.81 4.73
N GLY A 155 -0.22 25.06 3.93
CA GLY A 155 1.04 25.66 4.39
C GLY A 155 1.98 24.69 5.10
N ILE A 156 1.91 23.38 4.81
CA ILE A 156 2.88 22.40 5.30
C ILE A 156 4.25 22.69 4.71
N GLU A 157 5.28 22.82 5.56
CA GLU A 157 6.66 22.98 5.12
C GLU A 157 7.25 21.64 4.69
N VAL A 158 7.78 21.57 3.45
CA VAL A 158 8.28 20.34 2.86
C VAL A 158 9.78 20.38 2.66
N TYR A 159 10.49 19.43 3.24
CA TYR A 159 11.94 19.24 3.17
C TYR A 159 12.25 18.05 2.26
N MET A 160 12.41 18.35 0.95
CA MET A 160 12.70 17.36 -0.09
C MET A 160 14.18 16.98 -0.10
N GLU A 161 14.48 15.76 -0.60
CA GLU A 161 15.84 15.20 -0.69
C GLU A 161 16.60 15.25 0.63
N CYS A 162 15.87 15.15 1.73
CA CYS A 162 16.36 15.10 3.09
C CYS A 162 16.12 13.71 3.68
N THR A 163 17.19 13.04 4.07
CA THR A 163 17.12 11.66 4.62
C THR A 163 17.20 11.71 6.13
N GLY A 164 16.15 11.24 6.82
CA GLY A 164 16.20 11.00 8.26
C GLY A 164 17.20 9.90 8.57
N LEU A 165 18.04 10.12 9.55
CA LEU A 165 19.11 9.21 9.94
C LEU A 165 18.86 8.57 11.30
N ASP A 166 18.46 9.38 12.29
CA ASP A 166 18.28 8.92 13.66
C ASP A 166 17.27 9.80 14.41
N LEU A 167 16.60 9.25 15.43
CA LEU A 167 15.73 9.99 16.32
C LEU A 167 16.52 10.56 17.50
N LEU A 168 16.29 11.82 17.81
CA LEU A 168 16.84 12.47 18.98
C LEU A 168 15.96 12.16 20.20
N GLN A 169 16.60 11.79 21.30
CA GLN A 169 15.94 11.47 22.56
C GLN A 169 16.43 12.39 23.68
N ASP A 170 15.50 12.77 24.55
CA ASP A 170 15.76 13.43 25.82
C ASP A 170 15.12 12.57 26.93
N GLY A 171 15.94 11.73 27.57
CA GLY A 171 15.46 10.64 28.42
C GLY A 171 14.62 9.65 27.61
N ASP A 172 13.42 9.39 28.06
CA ASP A 172 12.47 8.45 27.41
C ASP A 172 11.60 9.15 26.32
N ARG A 173 11.89 10.38 25.98
CA ARG A 173 11.07 11.18 25.06
C ARG A 173 11.82 11.48 23.78
N THR A 174 11.17 11.25 22.64
CA THR A 174 11.67 11.73 21.35
C THR A 174 11.54 13.25 21.28
N SER A 175 12.64 13.95 20.95
CA SER A 175 12.75 15.41 20.91
C SER A 175 13.03 15.96 19.52
N GLY A 176 13.16 15.08 18.53
CA GLY A 176 13.44 15.45 17.15
C GLY A 176 14.10 14.35 16.34
N MET A 177 14.80 14.75 15.30
CA MET A 177 15.47 13.86 14.35
C MET A 177 16.74 14.50 13.80
N VAL A 178 17.80 13.73 13.62
CA VAL A 178 18.94 14.08 12.78
C VAL A 178 18.66 13.62 11.36
N ALA A 179 18.93 14.49 10.41
CA ALA A 179 18.80 14.20 8.98
C ALA A 179 19.99 14.75 8.19
N MET A 180 20.04 14.40 6.91
CA MET A 180 21.07 14.84 5.99
C MET A 180 20.46 15.28 4.66
N TRP A 181 20.85 16.44 4.19
CA TRP A 181 20.56 16.90 2.83
C TRP A 181 21.34 16.06 1.83
N ARG A 182 20.64 15.39 0.92
CA ARG A 182 21.25 14.47 -0.05
C ARG A 182 22.13 15.16 -1.07
N GLU A 183 21.79 16.38 -1.45
CA GLU A 183 22.53 17.17 -2.42
C GLU A 183 23.90 17.60 -1.89
N THR A 184 23.96 18.07 -0.65
CA THR A 184 25.17 18.67 -0.06
C THR A 184 25.92 17.74 0.89
N GLY A 185 25.26 16.72 1.42
CA GLY A 185 25.77 15.88 2.50
C GLY A 185 25.80 16.57 3.87
N GLN A 186 25.26 17.78 3.99
CA GLN A 186 25.20 18.51 5.24
C GLN A 186 24.14 17.94 6.17
N PHE A 187 24.46 17.88 7.46
CA PHE A 187 23.53 17.45 8.49
C PHE A 187 22.58 18.60 8.86
N VAL A 188 21.39 18.23 9.28
CA VAL A 188 20.35 19.11 9.81
C VAL A 188 19.70 18.44 11.00
N ILE A 189 19.34 19.21 12.01
CA ILE A 189 18.58 18.78 13.18
C ILE A 189 17.17 19.36 13.06
N PHE A 190 16.19 18.47 13.03
CA PHE A 190 14.79 18.84 13.22
C PHE A 190 14.43 18.64 14.68
N LYS A 191 14.15 19.73 15.38
CA LYS A 191 13.69 19.73 16.76
C LYS A 191 12.16 19.76 16.78
N ALA A 192 11.52 18.84 17.48
CA ALA A 192 10.07 18.74 17.48
C ALA A 192 9.52 18.15 18.79
N GLY A 193 8.30 18.55 19.12
CA GLY A 193 7.55 17.96 20.22
C GLY A 193 7.11 16.53 19.96
N ALA A 194 6.95 16.15 18.68
CA ALA A 194 6.62 14.79 18.24
C ALA A 194 7.21 14.50 16.84
N VAL A 195 7.57 13.24 16.60
CA VAL A 195 7.99 12.74 15.29
C VAL A 195 7.05 11.62 14.86
N ILE A 196 6.47 11.74 13.67
CA ILE A 196 5.61 10.73 13.06
C ILE A 196 6.40 10.00 11.97
N LEU A 197 6.69 8.72 12.19
CA LEU A 197 7.35 7.88 11.19
C LEU A 197 6.32 7.31 10.20
N ALA A 198 6.37 7.77 8.95
CA ALA A 198 5.54 7.33 7.84
C ALA A 198 6.39 6.87 6.63
N THR A 199 7.53 6.26 6.91
CA THR A 199 8.61 5.95 5.98
C THR A 199 8.33 4.78 5.03
N GLY A 200 7.18 4.13 5.18
CA GLY A 200 6.81 2.95 4.39
C GLY A 200 7.55 1.68 4.84
N GLY A 201 7.65 0.71 3.96
CA GLY A 201 8.20 -0.61 4.26
C GLY A 201 9.68 -0.79 3.89
N GLY A 202 10.17 -2.03 4.01
CA GLY A 202 11.55 -2.45 3.70
C GLY A 202 11.69 -3.36 2.48
N GLY A 203 10.72 -3.36 1.56
CA GLY A 203 10.69 -4.30 0.42
C GLY A 203 11.86 -4.19 -0.55
N LYS A 204 12.65 -3.12 -0.49
CA LYS A 204 13.86 -2.95 -1.30
C LYS A 204 15.04 -3.81 -0.82
N GLY A 205 14.96 -4.42 0.34
CA GLY A 205 15.90 -5.44 0.79
C GLY A 205 15.89 -6.72 -0.06
N TRP A 206 14.90 -6.91 -0.93
CA TRP A 206 14.78 -8.08 -1.81
C TRP A 206 15.39 -7.81 -3.18
N LYS A 207 16.08 -8.82 -3.74
CA LYS A 207 16.75 -8.72 -5.06
C LYS A 207 15.77 -8.38 -6.19
N VAL A 208 14.58 -8.99 -6.17
CA VAL A 208 13.49 -8.71 -7.11
C VAL A 208 12.34 -8.12 -6.32
N THR A 209 11.97 -6.91 -6.62
CA THR A 209 10.94 -6.17 -5.91
C THR A 209 10.28 -5.14 -6.81
N SER A 210 8.97 -4.97 -6.66
CA SER A 210 8.22 -3.88 -7.29
C SER A 210 8.19 -2.61 -6.44
N ASN A 211 8.85 -2.60 -5.27
CA ASN A 211 8.87 -1.45 -4.39
C ASN A 211 9.81 -0.36 -4.89
N SER A 212 9.49 0.91 -4.60
CA SER A 212 10.37 2.03 -4.91
C SER A 212 11.71 1.93 -4.18
N TRP A 213 12.69 2.67 -4.67
CA TRP A 213 14.03 2.74 -4.08
C TRP A 213 14.04 3.25 -2.65
N GLU A 214 13.01 3.94 -2.24
CA GLU A 214 12.88 4.56 -0.92
C GLU A 214 12.50 3.56 0.18
N TYR A 215 11.98 2.39 -0.17
CA TYR A 215 11.53 1.36 0.77
C TYR A 215 12.70 0.52 1.31
N SER A 216 13.65 1.19 1.95
CA SER A 216 14.89 0.60 2.49
C SER A 216 14.79 0.14 3.95
N GLY A 217 13.70 0.47 4.65
CA GLY A 217 13.50 0.09 6.06
C GLY A 217 14.07 1.08 7.07
N ASP A 218 14.49 2.27 6.65
CA ASP A 218 15.12 3.28 7.50
C ASP A 218 14.28 3.61 8.75
N GLY A 219 12.96 3.80 8.58
CA GLY A 219 12.09 4.11 9.72
C GLY A 219 11.96 2.97 10.72
N HIS A 220 12.08 1.71 10.27
CA HIS A 220 12.11 0.56 11.19
C HIS A 220 13.40 0.58 12.01
N ALA A 221 14.54 0.88 11.37
CA ALA A 221 15.82 1.00 12.07
C ALA A 221 15.77 2.13 13.11
N MET A 222 15.39 3.33 12.69
CA MET A 222 15.27 4.48 13.60
C MET A 222 14.33 4.20 14.79
N ALA A 223 13.19 3.55 14.53
CA ALA A 223 12.24 3.21 15.59
C ALA A 223 12.84 2.19 16.57
N TYR A 224 13.50 1.15 16.04
CA TYR A 224 14.14 0.10 16.84
C TYR A 224 15.25 0.66 17.71
N GLU A 225 16.14 1.48 17.15
CA GLU A 225 17.23 2.13 17.86
C GLU A 225 16.73 3.09 18.95
N ALA A 226 15.58 3.73 18.73
CA ALA A 226 14.89 4.54 19.72
C ALA A 226 14.12 3.72 20.80
N GLY A 227 14.19 2.39 20.76
CA GLY A 227 13.59 1.51 21.76
C GLY A 227 12.18 1.04 21.46
N ALA A 228 11.65 1.28 20.24
CA ALA A 228 10.34 0.76 19.86
C ALA A 228 10.36 -0.76 19.67
N GLU A 229 9.30 -1.43 20.08
CA GLU A 229 9.11 -2.86 19.81
C GLU A 229 8.76 -3.08 18.34
N LEU A 230 9.40 -4.07 17.71
CA LEU A 230 9.09 -4.54 16.36
C LEU A 230 8.29 -5.84 16.43
N MET A 231 7.24 -5.93 15.65
CA MET A 231 6.31 -7.05 15.64
C MET A 231 6.15 -7.58 14.22
N ASP A 232 6.01 -8.91 14.09
CA ASP A 232 5.71 -9.61 12.82
C ASP A 232 6.75 -9.39 11.69
N MET A 233 8.00 -9.10 12.03
CA MET A 233 9.07 -8.79 11.08
C MET A 233 9.45 -9.97 10.16
N GLU A 234 9.05 -11.19 10.50
CA GLU A 234 9.21 -12.39 9.67
C GLU A 234 8.24 -12.45 8.49
N PHE A 235 7.16 -11.65 8.49
CA PHE A 235 6.17 -11.69 7.42
C PHE A 235 6.56 -10.81 6.23
N THR A 236 6.64 -11.44 5.07
CA THR A 236 6.81 -10.76 3.79
C THR A 236 5.68 -11.16 2.84
N GLN A 237 4.98 -10.17 2.30
CA GLN A 237 3.99 -10.42 1.26
C GLN A 237 4.65 -10.37 -0.12
N PHE A 238 4.55 -11.47 -0.87
CA PHE A 238 4.91 -11.50 -2.28
C PHE A 238 3.69 -11.18 -3.14
N HIS A 239 3.83 -10.19 -4.02
CA HIS A 239 2.85 -10.01 -5.09
C HIS A 239 3.02 -11.16 -6.10
N PRO A 240 1.96 -11.93 -6.42
CA PRO A 240 2.11 -13.15 -7.20
C PRO A 240 2.50 -12.92 -8.66
N THR A 241 2.16 -11.77 -9.23
CA THR A 241 2.33 -11.49 -10.66
C THR A 241 3.29 -10.32 -10.88
N GLY A 242 4.59 -10.61 -10.82
CA GLY A 242 5.68 -9.72 -11.25
C GLY A 242 6.24 -10.20 -12.58
N MET A 243 6.64 -9.27 -13.46
CA MET A 243 7.25 -9.60 -14.74
C MET A 243 8.69 -10.10 -14.53
N VAL A 244 9.04 -11.17 -15.23
CA VAL A 244 10.40 -11.73 -15.24
C VAL A 244 11.09 -11.55 -16.58
N TRP A 245 10.34 -11.23 -17.62
CA TRP A 245 10.83 -11.04 -18.99
C TRP A 245 10.02 -9.93 -19.72
N PRO A 246 10.65 -9.16 -20.64
CA PRO A 246 12.10 -9.08 -20.90
C PRO A 246 12.87 -8.46 -19.71
N PRO A 247 14.23 -8.54 -19.70
CA PRO A 247 15.04 -8.03 -18.58
C PRO A 247 14.79 -6.57 -18.20
N SER A 248 14.42 -5.73 -19.17
CA SER A 248 14.12 -4.31 -18.97
C SER A 248 12.89 -4.04 -18.08
N VAL A 249 12.00 -5.02 -17.93
CA VAL A 249 10.78 -4.90 -17.10
C VAL A 249 10.78 -5.87 -15.93
N HIS A 250 11.92 -6.51 -15.66
CA HIS A 250 12.05 -7.45 -14.55
C HIS A 250 11.72 -6.82 -13.21
N GLY A 251 10.77 -7.41 -12.48
CA GLY A 251 10.24 -6.89 -11.22
C GLY A 251 9.10 -5.89 -11.36
N THR A 252 8.71 -5.51 -12.60
CA THR A 252 7.53 -4.68 -12.80
C THR A 252 6.27 -5.44 -12.39
N LEU A 253 5.37 -4.75 -11.71
CA LEU A 253 4.11 -5.31 -11.25
C LEU A 253 3.15 -5.50 -12.43
N VAL A 254 2.54 -6.69 -12.53
CA VAL A 254 1.31 -6.88 -13.29
C VAL A 254 0.16 -6.73 -12.30
N THR A 255 -0.60 -5.65 -12.44
CA THR A 255 -1.66 -5.31 -11.49
C THR A 255 -2.65 -6.45 -11.28
N GLU A 256 -3.12 -6.62 -10.05
CA GLU A 256 -4.15 -7.59 -9.73
C GLU A 256 -5.48 -7.29 -10.43
N GLY A 257 -5.69 -6.05 -10.88
CA GLY A 257 -6.83 -5.65 -11.69
C GLY A 257 -6.99 -6.52 -12.94
N VAL A 258 -5.90 -6.92 -13.58
CA VAL A 258 -5.92 -7.83 -14.76
C VAL A 258 -6.65 -9.14 -14.42
N ARG A 259 -6.36 -9.74 -13.24
CA ARG A 259 -7.05 -10.95 -12.78
C ARG A 259 -8.50 -10.65 -12.39
N GLY A 260 -8.75 -9.47 -11.82
CA GLY A 260 -10.10 -8.98 -11.50
C GLY A 260 -11.01 -8.83 -12.72
N GLU A 261 -10.41 -8.55 -13.88
CA GLU A 261 -11.10 -8.36 -15.16
C GLU A 261 -11.06 -9.62 -16.05
N GLY A 262 -10.65 -10.75 -15.50
CA GLY A 262 -10.71 -12.04 -16.17
C GLY A 262 -9.37 -12.59 -16.67
N GLY A 263 -8.25 -11.96 -16.33
CA GLY A 263 -6.93 -12.50 -16.63
C GLY A 263 -6.70 -13.85 -15.93
N ILE A 264 -6.24 -14.84 -16.67
CA ILE A 264 -5.98 -16.20 -16.20
C ILE A 264 -4.49 -16.45 -15.99
N LEU A 265 -4.16 -17.42 -15.15
CA LEU A 265 -2.80 -17.90 -14.92
C LEU A 265 -2.62 -19.28 -15.54
N VAL A 266 -1.71 -19.36 -16.52
CA VAL A 266 -1.37 -20.62 -17.18
C VAL A 266 0.10 -20.97 -16.96
N ASN A 267 0.41 -22.27 -16.87
CA ASN A 267 1.79 -22.76 -16.83
C ASN A 267 2.38 -22.89 -18.25
N SER A 268 3.65 -23.33 -18.36
CA SER A 268 4.33 -23.50 -19.66
C SER A 268 3.70 -24.57 -20.56
N GLU A 269 2.84 -25.44 -20.04
CA GLU A 269 2.07 -26.43 -20.76
C GLU A 269 0.69 -25.93 -21.21
N GLY A 270 0.38 -24.64 -20.91
CA GLY A 270 -0.92 -24.03 -21.21
C GLY A 270 -2.05 -24.41 -20.26
N GLN A 271 -1.76 -25.09 -19.13
CA GLN A 271 -2.78 -25.46 -18.15
C GLN A 271 -3.10 -24.30 -17.23
N ARG A 272 -4.37 -24.07 -16.97
CA ARG A 272 -4.88 -23.10 -16.00
C ARG A 272 -4.82 -23.72 -14.59
N PHE A 273 -3.62 -23.71 -14.00
CA PHE A 273 -3.24 -24.48 -12.81
C PHE A 273 -3.92 -24.03 -11.51
N MET A 274 -4.58 -22.88 -11.50
CA MET A 274 -5.19 -22.37 -10.26
C MET A 274 -6.36 -23.23 -9.77
N PHE A 275 -7.09 -23.92 -10.64
CA PHE A 275 -8.16 -24.84 -10.25
C PHE A 275 -7.65 -26.01 -9.39
N ASP A 276 -6.43 -26.50 -9.65
CA ASP A 276 -5.80 -27.59 -8.88
C ASP A 276 -5.22 -27.11 -7.53
N ASN A 277 -5.32 -25.81 -7.22
CA ASN A 277 -4.72 -25.19 -6.06
C ASN A 277 -5.73 -24.44 -5.18
N ILE A 278 -7.01 -24.77 -5.27
CA ILE A 278 -8.06 -24.18 -4.44
C ILE A 278 -8.02 -24.84 -3.05
N PRO A 279 -7.69 -24.07 -1.97
CA PRO A 279 -7.74 -24.63 -0.62
C PRO A 279 -9.17 -24.94 -0.21
N GLU A 280 -9.38 -26.03 0.52
CA GLU A 280 -10.70 -26.49 1.01
C GLU A 280 -11.52 -25.37 1.66
N ARG A 281 -10.87 -24.55 2.48
CA ARG A 281 -11.53 -23.41 3.16
C ARG A 281 -12.10 -22.34 2.23
N PHE A 282 -11.71 -22.31 0.96
CA PHE A 282 -12.20 -21.39 -0.07
C PHE A 282 -13.07 -22.08 -1.12
N ALA A 283 -13.20 -23.40 -1.09
CA ALA A 283 -13.92 -24.16 -2.11
C ALA A 283 -15.38 -23.71 -2.28
N SER A 284 -16.06 -23.38 -1.17
CA SER A 284 -17.47 -22.91 -1.24
C SER A 284 -17.65 -21.52 -1.88
N GLU A 285 -16.57 -20.74 -2.00
CA GLU A 285 -16.60 -19.35 -2.51
C GLU A 285 -15.86 -19.22 -3.86
N THR A 286 -15.25 -20.31 -4.36
CA THR A 286 -14.37 -20.31 -5.54
C THR A 286 -14.90 -21.28 -6.59
N ALA A 287 -14.97 -20.82 -7.83
CA ALA A 287 -15.36 -21.66 -8.97
C ALA A 287 -14.36 -22.83 -9.13
N ASP A 288 -14.89 -24.01 -9.38
CA ASP A 288 -14.11 -25.22 -9.61
C ASP A 288 -14.08 -25.62 -11.10
N THR A 289 -14.79 -24.88 -11.96
CA THR A 289 -14.77 -25.07 -13.42
C THR A 289 -14.57 -23.74 -14.15
N GLU A 290 -14.06 -23.81 -15.37
CA GLU A 290 -13.87 -22.64 -16.23
C GLU A 290 -15.19 -22.01 -16.64
N GLU A 291 -16.22 -22.82 -16.86
CA GLU A 291 -17.56 -22.34 -17.23
C GLU A 291 -18.18 -21.51 -16.10
N GLU A 292 -18.05 -21.94 -14.86
CA GLU A 292 -18.54 -21.16 -13.73
C GLU A 292 -17.77 -19.85 -13.56
N ALA A 293 -16.44 -19.90 -13.69
CA ALA A 293 -15.61 -18.72 -13.66
C ALA A 293 -15.98 -17.70 -14.76
N ALA A 294 -16.29 -18.17 -15.97
CA ALA A 294 -16.76 -17.35 -17.07
C ALA A 294 -18.13 -16.73 -16.80
N ARG A 295 -19.07 -17.47 -16.21
CA ARG A 295 -20.38 -16.92 -15.80
C ARG A 295 -20.22 -15.81 -14.78
N TRP A 296 -19.34 -15.98 -13.79
CA TRP A 296 -19.07 -14.93 -12.80
C TRP A 296 -18.55 -13.64 -13.47
N LEU A 297 -17.63 -13.76 -14.42
CA LEU A 297 -17.09 -12.62 -15.19
C LEU A 297 -18.18 -11.93 -16.03
N ALA A 298 -19.17 -12.69 -16.50
CA ALA A 298 -20.34 -12.16 -17.21
C ALA A 298 -21.38 -11.49 -16.28
N GLY A 299 -21.13 -11.49 -14.95
CA GLY A 299 -21.98 -10.82 -13.96
C GLY A 299 -23.04 -11.70 -13.32
N ASP A 300 -22.96 -13.02 -13.49
CA ASP A 300 -23.82 -13.99 -12.80
C ASP A 300 -23.53 -13.95 -11.30
N LYS A 301 -24.52 -13.53 -10.50
CA LYS A 301 -24.40 -13.38 -9.04
C LYS A 301 -24.41 -14.70 -8.27
N ASP A 302 -24.86 -15.76 -8.90
CA ASP A 302 -24.94 -17.11 -8.32
C ASP A 302 -23.68 -17.94 -8.61
N ALA A 303 -22.85 -17.49 -9.56
CA ALA A 303 -21.57 -18.11 -9.85
C ALA A 303 -20.50 -17.76 -8.80
N ARG A 304 -19.61 -18.71 -8.51
CA ARG A 304 -18.46 -18.52 -7.63
C ARG A 304 -17.31 -17.84 -8.38
N ARG A 305 -16.46 -17.14 -7.63
CA ARG A 305 -15.34 -16.35 -8.20
C ARG A 305 -14.26 -17.24 -8.82
N PRO A 306 -13.55 -16.74 -9.86
CA PRO A 306 -12.38 -17.41 -10.41
C PRO A 306 -11.28 -17.66 -9.36
N PRO A 307 -10.55 -18.78 -9.43
CA PRO A 307 -9.51 -19.11 -8.46
C PRO A 307 -8.29 -18.16 -8.52
N GLU A 308 -8.09 -17.43 -9.61
CA GLU A 308 -7.08 -16.37 -9.72
C GLU A 308 -7.30 -15.20 -8.75
N LEU A 309 -8.52 -15.07 -8.21
CA LEU A 309 -8.88 -14.07 -7.20
C LEU A 309 -8.79 -14.59 -5.75
N LEU A 310 -8.17 -15.72 -5.54
CA LEU A 310 -7.76 -16.18 -4.21
C LEU A 310 -6.73 -15.21 -3.59
N THR A 311 -6.49 -15.34 -2.29
CA THR A 311 -5.53 -14.50 -1.59
C THR A 311 -4.13 -14.62 -2.18
N ARG A 312 -3.35 -13.54 -2.13
CA ARG A 312 -2.01 -13.46 -2.76
C ARG A 312 -1.07 -14.58 -2.33
N ASP A 313 -1.14 -14.99 -1.07
CA ASP A 313 -0.35 -16.09 -0.53
C ASP A 313 -0.67 -17.44 -1.19
N VAL A 314 -1.93 -17.69 -1.51
CA VAL A 314 -2.35 -18.89 -2.23
C VAL A 314 -1.84 -18.87 -3.66
N VAL A 315 -2.07 -17.78 -4.37
CA VAL A 315 -1.64 -17.62 -5.76
C VAL A 315 -0.11 -17.70 -5.88
N ALA A 316 0.63 -17.02 -5.00
CA ALA A 316 2.10 -17.06 -5.01
C ALA A 316 2.65 -18.47 -4.74
N ARG A 317 2.03 -19.24 -3.82
CA ARG A 317 2.41 -20.63 -3.57
C ARG A 317 2.09 -21.56 -4.75
N ALA A 318 0.97 -21.33 -5.41
CA ALA A 318 0.59 -22.09 -6.62
C ALA A 318 1.60 -21.87 -7.75
N ILE A 319 1.95 -20.60 -8.04
CA ILE A 319 2.99 -20.26 -9.03
C ILE A 319 4.33 -20.93 -8.65
N ARG A 320 4.74 -20.82 -7.40
CA ARG A 320 5.99 -21.45 -6.93
C ARG A 320 5.97 -22.98 -7.09
N LYS A 321 4.81 -23.62 -6.93
CA LYS A 321 4.65 -25.07 -7.14
C LYS A 321 4.89 -25.40 -8.62
N GLU A 322 4.33 -24.65 -9.56
CA GLU A 322 4.54 -24.83 -10.99
C GLU A 322 6.01 -24.62 -11.37
N VAL A 323 6.65 -23.54 -10.88
CA VAL A 323 8.08 -23.27 -11.12
C VAL A 323 8.96 -24.44 -10.61
N LYS A 324 8.71 -24.93 -9.39
CA LYS A 324 9.46 -26.07 -8.83
C LYS A 324 9.25 -27.38 -9.61
N ALA A 325 8.09 -27.53 -10.24
CA ALA A 325 7.77 -28.71 -11.08
C ALA A 325 8.32 -28.60 -12.52
N GLY A 326 9.08 -27.52 -12.83
CA GLY A 326 9.63 -27.27 -14.16
C GLY A 326 8.60 -26.74 -15.16
N ARG A 327 7.41 -26.36 -14.73
CA ARG A 327 6.36 -25.79 -15.57
C ARG A 327 6.21 -24.28 -15.45
N GLY A 328 7.24 -23.61 -14.91
CA GLY A 328 7.30 -22.14 -14.85
C GLY A 328 7.58 -21.50 -16.20
N SER A 329 7.74 -20.17 -16.19
CA SER A 329 8.21 -19.44 -17.36
C SER A 329 9.61 -19.91 -17.77
N PRO A 330 9.93 -20.01 -19.08
CA PRO A 330 11.27 -20.36 -19.55
C PRO A 330 12.33 -19.29 -19.19
N HIS A 331 11.90 -18.15 -18.69
CA HIS A 331 12.74 -17.01 -18.33
C HIS A 331 12.95 -16.84 -16.81
N GLY A 332 12.40 -17.71 -15.97
CA GLY A 332 12.57 -17.70 -14.52
C GLY A 332 11.28 -17.71 -13.73
#